data_4b9d195b6a66080e898a20a259aa2e63
#
_entry.id   4b9d195b6a66080e898a20a259aa2e63
#
_cell.length_a   1.000
_cell.length_b   1.000
_cell.length_c   1.000
_cell.angle_alpha   90.00
_cell.angle_beta   90.00
_cell.angle_gamma   90.00
#
_symmetry.space_group_name_H-M   'P 1'
#
loop_
_entity.id
_entity.type
_entity.pdbx_description
1 polymer ?
#
loop_
_entity_poly.entity_id
_entity_poly.type
_entity_poly.pdbx_seq_one_letter_code
_entity_poly.pdbx_strand_id
1 'polypeptide(L)'
;MRKGTRIALRVLGGLVGLILLVVLGSYVVSEMRMRKHYDDVRGTVVAIPGDSASIVRGKVIATLYGCTGCHTPTLAGMTMIDQFPFARLPSSNITSGQGGIAATYTDADWDRAVRHGVRRDGTPLFLMPSHEFNRMSDDEFGRLLAYVKSVPPVDKAPGSRTIYPLARVLHTFGAPLVPAEKIDHSTQANPQPPRGASLAYGEYLAGACKFCHGADLGGQKVGGEAGAPPSPPIGRASAVARWTEAQFFQTMRTGVTPEGRKLDPKYMPWPEIGQLGDDELRGLHLYLKQGVSQSASADR
;
A
#
# COMPACT_ATOMS: atom_id res chain seq x y z
N MET A 1 -28.63 -28.21 -42.09
CA MET A 1 -28.48 -27.06 -41.15
C MET A 1 -29.15 -25.84 -41.79
N ARG A 2 -30.06 -25.19 -41.05
CA ARG A 2 -30.75 -23.96 -41.51
C ARG A 2 -29.70 -22.80 -41.65
N LYS A 3 -29.92 -21.92 -42.65
CA LYS A 3 -29.01 -20.80 -42.93
C LYS A 3 -28.64 -19.96 -41.68
N GLY A 4 -29.62 -19.75 -40.80
CA GLY A 4 -29.44 -19.07 -39.53
C GLY A 4 -28.47 -19.79 -38.55
N THR A 5 -28.51 -21.14 -38.49
CA THR A 5 -27.61 -21.93 -37.63
C THR A 5 -26.14 -21.79 -38.07
N ARG A 6 -25.88 -21.70 -39.38
CA ARG A 6 -24.52 -21.51 -39.90
C ARG A 6 -23.97 -20.10 -39.58
N ILE A 7 -24.83 -19.08 -39.64
CA ILE A 7 -24.46 -17.71 -39.27
C ILE A 7 -24.16 -17.64 -37.76
N ALA A 8 -25.02 -18.17 -36.93
CA ALA A 8 -24.83 -18.21 -35.47
C ALA A 8 -23.51 -18.90 -35.07
N LEU A 9 -23.20 -20.07 -35.70
CA LEU A 9 -21.94 -20.78 -35.47
C LEU A 9 -20.70 -19.97 -35.90
N ARG A 10 -20.78 -19.25 -37.01
CA ARG A 10 -19.67 -18.37 -37.47
C ARG A 10 -19.48 -17.22 -36.52
N VAL A 11 -20.55 -16.56 -36.07
CA VAL A 11 -20.47 -15.46 -35.08
C VAL A 11 -19.91 -15.97 -33.75
N LEU A 12 -20.40 -17.10 -33.24
CA LEU A 12 -19.90 -17.72 -32.03
C LEU A 12 -18.42 -18.09 -32.16
N GLY A 13 -18.02 -18.72 -33.28
CA GLY A 13 -16.62 -19.04 -33.56
C GLY A 13 -15.74 -17.80 -33.62
N GLY A 14 -16.22 -16.71 -34.23
CA GLY A 14 -15.52 -15.42 -34.25
C GLY A 14 -15.34 -14.82 -32.88
N LEU A 15 -16.39 -14.86 -32.04
CA LEU A 15 -16.33 -14.36 -30.65
C LEU A 15 -15.35 -15.19 -29.80
N VAL A 16 -15.40 -16.53 -29.90
CA VAL A 16 -14.46 -17.40 -29.21
C VAL A 16 -13.03 -17.13 -29.66
N GLY A 17 -12.81 -17.01 -30.99
CA GLY A 17 -11.49 -16.64 -31.53
C GLY A 17 -10.97 -15.31 -30.99
N LEU A 18 -11.82 -14.29 -30.93
CA LEU A 18 -11.48 -13.00 -30.38
C LEU A 18 -11.11 -13.07 -28.88
N ILE A 19 -11.89 -13.79 -28.09
CA ILE A 19 -11.61 -14.00 -26.66
C ILE A 19 -10.24 -14.68 -26.48
N LEU A 20 -9.97 -15.73 -27.25
CA LEU A 20 -8.69 -16.44 -27.19
C LEU A 20 -7.51 -15.53 -27.56
N LEU A 21 -7.67 -14.68 -28.58
CA LEU A 21 -6.63 -13.70 -28.97
C LEU A 21 -6.39 -12.67 -27.86
N VAL A 22 -7.44 -12.15 -27.21
CA VAL A 22 -7.33 -11.22 -26.09
C VAL A 22 -6.62 -11.88 -24.92
N VAL A 23 -6.99 -13.10 -24.56
CA VAL A 23 -6.36 -13.84 -23.46
C VAL A 23 -4.88 -14.13 -23.76
N LEU A 24 -4.57 -14.61 -24.96
CA LEU A 24 -3.19 -14.88 -25.38
C LEU A 24 -2.35 -13.61 -25.42
N GLY A 25 -2.87 -12.55 -26.03
CA GLY A 25 -2.18 -11.24 -26.09
C GLY A 25 -1.96 -10.68 -24.68
N SER A 26 -2.98 -10.77 -23.81
CA SER A 26 -2.85 -10.35 -22.39
C SER A 26 -1.83 -11.20 -21.64
N TYR A 27 -1.73 -12.48 -21.94
CA TYR A 27 -0.72 -13.35 -21.34
C TYR A 27 0.69 -12.88 -21.73
N VAL A 28 0.95 -12.65 -23.00
CA VAL A 28 2.26 -12.20 -23.50
C VAL A 28 2.62 -10.83 -22.90
N VAL A 29 1.73 -9.85 -23.00
CA VAL A 29 1.97 -8.49 -22.47
C VAL A 29 2.18 -8.51 -20.97
N SER A 30 1.33 -9.21 -20.22
CA SER A 30 1.46 -9.30 -18.77
C SER A 30 2.76 -9.99 -18.36
N GLU A 31 3.15 -11.05 -19.07
CA GLU A 31 4.41 -11.77 -18.78
C GLU A 31 5.63 -10.88 -19.01
N MET A 32 5.66 -10.14 -20.11
CA MET A 32 6.75 -9.16 -20.39
C MET A 32 6.83 -8.11 -19.27
N ARG A 33 5.71 -7.55 -18.83
CA ARG A 33 5.66 -6.55 -17.75
C ARG A 33 6.07 -7.14 -16.40
N MET A 34 5.59 -8.31 -16.06
CA MET A 34 5.90 -8.99 -14.79
C MET A 34 7.35 -9.51 -14.71
N ARG A 35 8.00 -9.75 -15.86
CA ARG A 35 9.42 -10.15 -15.94
C ARG A 35 10.35 -9.00 -16.26
N LYS A 36 9.84 -7.76 -16.36
CA LYS A 36 10.70 -6.61 -16.57
C LYS A 36 11.71 -6.52 -15.42
N HIS A 37 12.99 -6.34 -15.77
CA HIS A 37 14.03 -6.06 -14.80
C HIS A 37 14.21 -4.55 -14.64
N TYR A 38 14.42 -4.12 -13.41
CA TYR A 38 14.64 -2.74 -13.00
C TYR A 38 16.08 -2.60 -12.48
N ASP A 39 17.06 -3.00 -13.30
CA ASP A 39 18.47 -3.07 -12.91
C ASP A 39 19.08 -1.68 -12.66
N ASP A 40 18.49 -0.63 -13.26
CA ASP A 40 18.92 0.76 -13.08
C ASP A 40 18.42 1.37 -11.75
N VAL A 41 17.43 0.76 -11.12
CA VAL A 41 16.89 1.23 -9.84
C VAL A 41 17.87 0.90 -8.72
N ARG A 42 18.47 1.92 -8.14
CA ARG A 42 19.37 1.80 -7.00
C ARG A 42 18.63 2.11 -5.71
N GLY A 43 18.82 1.29 -4.69
CA GLY A 43 18.32 1.60 -3.36
C GLY A 43 19.25 2.57 -2.63
N THR A 44 18.66 3.43 -1.82
CA THR A 44 19.36 4.34 -0.93
C THR A 44 19.62 3.69 0.41
N VAL A 45 20.80 3.88 0.95
CA VAL A 45 21.14 3.48 2.33
C VAL A 45 20.79 4.64 3.25
N VAL A 46 19.89 4.40 4.21
CA VAL A 46 19.45 5.39 5.19
C VAL A 46 20.04 5.09 6.57
N ALA A 47 20.11 6.08 7.44
CA ALA A 47 20.47 5.87 8.83
C ALA A 47 19.37 5.10 9.56
N ILE A 48 19.73 4.00 10.22
CA ILE A 48 18.80 3.18 11.00
C ILE A 48 19.08 3.42 12.49
N PRO A 49 18.19 4.14 13.19
CA PRO A 49 18.39 4.42 14.61
C PRO A 49 18.19 3.16 15.46
N GLY A 50 19.05 2.97 16.49
CA GLY A 50 18.98 1.79 17.36
C GLY A 50 18.29 2.01 18.71
N ASP A 51 17.76 3.21 18.97
CA ASP A 51 17.11 3.54 20.23
C ASP A 51 15.66 2.99 20.29
N SER A 52 15.18 2.72 21.50
CA SER A 52 13.85 2.14 21.73
C SER A 52 12.70 3.03 21.24
N ALA A 53 12.84 4.35 21.33
CA ALA A 53 11.81 5.28 20.87
C ALA A 53 11.66 5.24 19.34
N SER A 54 12.76 5.10 18.62
CA SER A 54 12.77 4.92 17.17
C SER A 54 12.15 3.58 16.74
N ILE A 55 12.40 2.50 17.48
CA ILE A 55 11.77 1.19 17.23
C ILE A 55 10.26 1.27 17.45
N VAL A 56 9.82 1.89 18.55
CA VAL A 56 8.37 2.09 18.83
C VAL A 56 7.74 2.92 17.72
N ARG A 57 8.38 4.02 17.30
CA ARG A 57 7.91 4.82 16.16
C ARG A 57 7.87 4.02 14.86
N GLY A 58 8.85 3.18 14.59
CA GLY A 58 8.88 2.29 13.44
C GLY A 58 7.70 1.32 13.41
N LYS A 59 7.27 0.80 14.57
CA LYS A 59 6.06 -0.02 14.70
C LYS A 59 4.80 0.77 14.34
N VAL A 60 4.68 2.01 14.82
CA VAL A 60 3.56 2.89 14.45
C VAL A 60 3.53 3.11 12.93
N ILE A 61 4.67 3.44 12.33
CA ILE A 61 4.81 3.60 10.87
C ILE A 61 4.39 2.32 10.14
N ALA A 62 4.90 1.15 10.55
CA ALA A 62 4.58 -0.13 9.94
C ALA A 62 3.07 -0.43 9.95
N THR A 63 2.36 -0.03 10.99
CA THR A 63 0.92 -0.23 11.09
C THR A 63 0.15 0.81 10.27
N LEU A 64 0.54 2.09 10.35
CA LEU A 64 -0.08 3.17 9.57
C LEU A 64 -0.01 2.92 8.05
N TYR A 65 1.12 2.43 7.58
CA TYR A 65 1.31 2.07 6.17
C TYR A 65 0.83 0.65 5.82
N GLY A 66 0.16 -0.04 6.74
CA GLY A 66 -0.46 -1.34 6.50
C GLY A 66 0.52 -2.52 6.36
N CYS A 67 1.79 -2.37 6.73
CA CYS A 67 2.77 -3.46 6.64
C CYS A 67 2.32 -4.69 7.43
N THR A 68 1.84 -4.48 8.67
CA THR A 68 1.38 -5.55 9.56
C THR A 68 0.08 -6.20 9.09
N GLY A 69 -0.75 -5.52 8.30
CA GLY A 69 -1.95 -6.09 7.69
C GLY A 69 -1.62 -7.14 6.63
N CYS A 70 -0.62 -6.87 5.81
CA CYS A 70 -0.18 -7.78 4.76
C CYS A 70 0.86 -8.80 5.25
N HIS A 71 1.83 -8.38 6.06
CA HIS A 71 2.92 -9.24 6.53
C HIS A 71 2.64 -9.90 7.89
N THR A 72 1.45 -9.73 8.46
CA THR A 72 1.03 -10.12 9.81
C THR A 72 1.72 -9.32 10.92
N PRO A 73 1.18 -9.30 12.14
CA PRO A 73 1.83 -8.63 13.28
C PRO A 73 3.21 -9.19 13.62
N THR A 74 3.50 -10.45 13.28
CA THR A 74 4.81 -11.09 13.44
C THR A 74 5.73 -10.88 12.25
N LEU A 75 5.30 -10.19 11.22
CA LEU A 75 6.02 -9.97 9.96
C LEU A 75 6.40 -11.25 9.19
N ALA A 76 5.77 -12.38 9.53
CA ALA A 76 6.03 -13.69 8.93
C ALA A 76 5.35 -13.91 7.56
N GLY A 77 4.55 -12.95 7.10
CA GLY A 77 3.78 -13.05 5.87
C GLY A 77 2.57 -13.98 5.96
N MET A 78 1.72 -13.93 4.93
CA MET A 78 0.52 -14.75 4.81
C MET A 78 0.12 -14.93 3.35
N THR A 79 -0.86 -15.78 3.07
CA THR A 79 -1.51 -15.80 1.76
C THR A 79 -2.51 -14.64 1.70
N MET A 80 -2.20 -13.62 0.90
CA MET A 80 -3.01 -12.42 0.75
C MET A 80 -4.23 -12.66 -0.13
N ILE A 81 -4.01 -13.35 -1.22
CA ILE A 81 -5.05 -13.72 -2.20
C ILE A 81 -4.89 -15.20 -2.49
N ASP A 82 -6.00 -15.95 -2.44
CA ASP A 82 -6.10 -17.30 -2.96
C ASP A 82 -7.48 -17.45 -3.62
N GLN A 83 -7.60 -16.90 -4.82
CA GLN A 83 -8.88 -16.78 -5.51
C GLN A 83 -8.73 -17.12 -6.99
N PHE A 84 -9.24 -18.27 -7.39
CA PHE A 84 -9.39 -18.62 -8.80
C PHE A 84 -10.61 -17.85 -9.37
N PRO A 85 -10.55 -17.33 -10.60
CA PRO A 85 -9.47 -17.37 -11.59
C PRO A 85 -8.56 -16.10 -11.56
N PHE A 86 -8.39 -15.47 -10.41
CA PHE A 86 -7.65 -14.25 -10.28
C PHE A 86 -6.15 -14.51 -9.96
N ALA A 87 -5.81 -14.88 -8.72
CA ALA A 87 -4.43 -15.15 -8.33
C ALA A 87 -4.32 -15.94 -7.02
N ARG A 88 -3.15 -16.57 -6.81
CA ARG A 88 -2.62 -16.91 -5.50
C ARG A 88 -1.40 -16.05 -5.25
N LEU A 89 -1.45 -15.19 -4.24
CA LEU A 89 -0.39 -14.24 -3.92
C LEU A 89 -0.08 -14.26 -2.42
N PRO A 90 1.08 -14.79 -2.04
CA PRO A 90 1.58 -14.68 -0.68
C PRO A 90 2.30 -13.34 -0.49
N SER A 91 2.25 -12.78 0.73
CA SER A 91 3.22 -11.82 1.22
C SER A 91 4.46 -12.53 1.75
N SER A 92 5.62 -11.90 1.64
CA SER A 92 6.89 -12.47 2.08
C SER A 92 6.97 -12.51 3.61
N ASN A 93 7.66 -13.51 4.15
CA ASN A 93 8.23 -13.43 5.48
C ASN A 93 9.37 -12.41 5.45
N ILE A 94 9.20 -11.29 6.15
CA ILE A 94 10.17 -10.19 6.20
C ILE A 94 10.98 -10.19 7.50
N THR A 95 10.98 -11.31 8.25
CA THR A 95 11.88 -11.54 9.39
C THR A 95 13.18 -12.20 8.97
N SER A 96 14.11 -12.38 9.93
CA SER A 96 15.37 -13.07 9.72
C SER A 96 15.31 -14.59 9.90
N GLY A 97 14.13 -15.16 10.18
CA GLY A 97 13.94 -16.60 10.31
C GLY A 97 14.09 -17.36 8.99
N GLN A 98 14.07 -18.68 9.06
CA GLN A 98 14.18 -19.53 7.88
C GLN A 98 13.03 -19.26 6.88
N GLY A 99 13.37 -19.02 5.62
CA GLY A 99 12.40 -18.62 4.59
C GLY A 99 12.05 -17.13 4.57
N GLY A 100 12.60 -16.35 5.52
CA GLY A 100 12.49 -14.90 5.55
C GLY A 100 13.58 -14.22 4.73
N ILE A 101 13.34 -12.98 4.33
CA ILE A 101 14.24 -12.21 3.46
C ILE A 101 15.22 -11.33 4.25
N ALA A 102 14.94 -10.99 5.52
CA ALA A 102 15.73 -10.01 6.26
C ALA A 102 17.19 -10.44 6.47
N ALA A 103 17.47 -11.74 6.57
CA ALA A 103 18.84 -12.26 6.70
C ALA A 103 19.72 -12.02 5.46
N THR A 104 19.11 -11.80 4.28
CA THR A 104 19.82 -11.69 3.01
C THR A 104 19.75 -10.31 2.38
N TYR A 105 18.81 -9.46 2.80
CA TYR A 105 18.59 -8.13 2.27
C TYR A 105 19.58 -7.14 2.88
N THR A 106 20.25 -6.38 2.03
CA THR A 106 20.97 -5.17 2.43
C THR A 106 19.99 -4.01 2.69
N ASP A 107 20.46 -2.92 3.32
CA ASP A 107 19.61 -1.74 3.54
C ASP A 107 19.15 -1.12 2.22
N ALA A 108 20.00 -1.15 1.19
CA ALA A 108 19.63 -0.73 -0.16
C ALA A 108 18.58 -1.66 -0.80
N ASP A 109 18.62 -2.98 -0.55
CA ASP A 109 17.61 -3.91 -1.04
C ASP A 109 16.23 -3.64 -0.38
N TRP A 110 16.23 -3.26 0.91
CA TRP A 110 15.02 -2.83 1.60
C TRP A 110 14.42 -1.58 0.99
N ASP A 111 15.22 -0.58 0.66
CA ASP A 111 14.76 0.63 0.00
C ASP A 111 14.16 0.32 -1.38
N ARG A 112 14.87 -0.46 -2.19
CA ARG A 112 14.36 -0.91 -3.49
C ARG A 112 13.02 -1.63 -3.37
N ALA A 113 12.88 -2.52 -2.39
CA ALA A 113 11.65 -3.27 -2.19
C ALA A 113 10.51 -2.38 -1.72
N VAL A 114 10.72 -1.58 -0.68
CA VAL A 114 9.66 -0.80 -0.04
C VAL A 114 9.29 0.42 -0.87
N ARG A 115 10.26 1.25 -1.23
CA ARG A 115 9.99 2.53 -1.90
C ARG A 115 9.94 2.44 -3.43
N HIS A 116 10.52 1.40 -4.03
CA HIS A 116 10.53 1.25 -5.49
C HIS A 116 9.78 0.02 -6.01
N GLY A 117 9.35 -0.90 -5.14
CA GLY A 117 8.63 -2.10 -5.55
C GLY A 117 9.48 -3.11 -6.33
N VAL A 118 10.79 -3.11 -6.13
CA VAL A 118 11.78 -3.92 -6.85
C VAL A 118 12.50 -4.84 -5.89
N ARG A 119 12.53 -6.14 -6.19
CA ARG A 119 13.25 -7.14 -5.41
C ARG A 119 14.77 -7.00 -5.59
N ARG A 120 15.50 -7.70 -4.72
CA ARG A 120 16.96 -7.81 -4.80
C ARG A 120 17.45 -8.33 -6.15
N ASP A 121 16.72 -9.22 -6.79
CA ASP A 121 17.04 -9.79 -8.12
C ASP A 121 16.66 -8.89 -9.29
N GLY A 122 16.18 -7.67 -9.05
CA GLY A 122 15.76 -6.72 -10.08
C GLY A 122 14.32 -6.93 -10.56
N THR A 123 13.62 -8.00 -10.15
CA THR A 123 12.23 -8.25 -10.55
C THR A 123 11.24 -7.43 -9.73
N PRO A 124 10.05 -7.09 -10.28
CA PRO A 124 9.07 -6.29 -9.55
C PRO A 124 8.37 -7.08 -8.44
N LEU A 125 7.95 -6.38 -7.41
CA LEU A 125 7.00 -6.86 -6.43
C LEU A 125 5.57 -6.84 -6.99
N PHE A 126 4.70 -7.63 -6.36
CA PHE A 126 3.28 -7.70 -6.72
C PHE A 126 2.42 -7.25 -5.55
N LEU A 127 1.41 -6.43 -5.84
CA LEU A 127 0.42 -5.89 -4.90
C LEU A 127 0.97 -5.03 -3.75
N MET A 128 2.25 -5.12 -3.39
CA MET A 128 2.81 -4.26 -2.36
C MET A 128 2.75 -2.80 -2.84
N PRO A 129 2.05 -1.89 -2.14
CA PRO A 129 1.75 -0.55 -2.66
C PRO A 129 2.95 0.41 -2.55
N SER A 130 4.09 0.03 -3.13
CA SER A 130 5.35 0.79 -3.07
C SER A 130 5.24 2.19 -3.63
N HIS A 131 4.29 2.43 -4.56
CA HIS A 131 4.01 3.77 -5.09
C HIS A 131 3.42 4.73 -4.03
N GLU A 132 2.81 4.21 -2.96
CA GLU A 132 2.40 4.99 -1.80
C GLU A 132 3.58 5.18 -0.82
N PHE A 133 4.46 4.19 -0.73
CA PHE A 133 5.62 4.21 0.18
C PHE A 133 6.80 5.00 -0.37
N ASN A 134 6.83 5.24 -1.67
CA ASN A 134 7.89 6.02 -2.33
C ASN A 134 8.07 7.42 -1.73
N ARG A 135 7.01 7.97 -1.13
CA ARG A 135 7.04 9.29 -0.48
C ARG A 135 7.55 9.28 0.96
N MET A 136 7.81 8.10 1.55
CA MET A 136 8.31 8.00 2.91
C MET A 136 9.69 8.65 3.01
N SER A 137 9.86 9.53 4.00
CA SER A 137 11.15 10.19 4.26
C SER A 137 12.22 9.18 4.70
N ASP A 138 13.48 9.56 4.56
CA ASP A 138 14.60 8.72 5.01
C ASP A 138 14.57 8.48 6.53
N ASP A 139 14.17 9.47 7.32
CA ASP A 139 14.03 9.33 8.78
C ASP A 139 12.94 8.31 9.14
N GLU A 140 11.77 8.40 8.53
CA GLU A 140 10.69 7.43 8.81
C GLU A 140 11.01 6.04 8.27
N PHE A 141 11.62 5.96 7.10
CA PHE A 141 12.07 4.70 6.54
C PHE A 141 13.14 4.03 7.41
N GLY A 142 14.10 4.80 7.92
CA GLY A 142 15.11 4.30 8.87
C GLY A 142 14.48 3.74 10.16
N ARG A 143 13.47 4.43 10.72
CA ARG A 143 12.72 3.96 11.90
C ARG A 143 11.89 2.71 11.58
N LEU A 144 11.26 2.66 10.41
CA LEU A 144 10.57 1.45 9.94
C LEU A 144 11.52 0.26 9.89
N LEU A 145 12.72 0.42 9.32
CA LEU A 145 13.73 -0.63 9.28
C LEU A 145 14.24 -1.01 10.67
N ALA A 146 14.41 -0.05 11.58
CA ALA A 146 14.74 -0.33 12.98
C ALA A 146 13.73 -1.28 13.62
N TYR A 147 12.44 -1.03 13.41
CA TYR A 147 11.37 -1.94 13.87
C TYR A 147 11.42 -3.29 13.17
N VAL A 148 11.44 -3.33 11.85
CA VAL A 148 11.44 -4.60 11.08
C VAL A 148 12.60 -5.50 11.50
N LYS A 149 13.80 -4.93 11.69
CA LYS A 149 15.00 -5.67 12.14
C LYS A 149 14.96 -6.07 13.61
N SER A 150 14.14 -5.42 14.43
CA SER A 150 13.97 -5.76 15.86
C SER A 150 12.98 -6.89 16.10
N VAL A 151 12.15 -7.24 15.11
CA VAL A 151 11.15 -8.31 15.27
C VAL A 151 11.86 -9.66 15.35
N PRO A 152 11.48 -10.53 16.31
CA PRO A 152 12.05 -11.85 16.42
C PRO A 152 11.94 -12.67 15.14
N PRO A 153 12.94 -13.52 14.83
CA PRO A 153 12.90 -14.39 13.66
C PRO A 153 11.71 -15.35 13.73
N VAL A 154 11.02 -15.53 12.61
CA VAL A 154 9.93 -16.50 12.45
C VAL A 154 10.25 -17.42 11.29
N ASP A 155 10.32 -18.72 11.56
CA ASP A 155 10.53 -19.72 10.52
C ASP A 155 9.25 -19.99 9.78
N LYS A 156 9.19 -19.56 8.52
CA LYS A 156 8.04 -19.75 7.65
C LYS A 156 8.47 -19.72 6.19
N ALA A 157 8.28 -20.83 5.50
CA ALA A 157 8.58 -20.94 4.08
C ALA A 157 7.70 -19.97 3.25
N PRO A 158 8.24 -19.38 2.19
CA PRO A 158 7.48 -18.55 1.28
C PRO A 158 6.41 -19.39 0.58
N GLY A 159 5.21 -18.81 0.44
CA GLY A 159 4.14 -19.42 -0.35
C GLY A 159 4.43 -19.37 -1.86
N SER A 160 3.78 -20.26 -2.61
CA SER A 160 3.84 -20.24 -4.08
C SER A 160 2.98 -19.11 -4.65
N ARG A 161 3.51 -18.40 -5.65
CA ARG A 161 2.80 -17.37 -6.39
C ARG A 161 2.25 -17.93 -7.70
N THR A 162 0.97 -17.67 -7.98
CA THR A 162 0.32 -17.99 -9.26
C THR A 162 -0.54 -16.82 -9.71
N ILE A 163 -0.36 -16.35 -10.94
CA ILE A 163 -1.20 -15.31 -11.56
C ILE A 163 -2.04 -15.98 -12.63
N TYR A 164 -3.34 -16.07 -12.38
CA TYR A 164 -4.30 -16.70 -13.31
C TYR A 164 -4.71 -15.76 -14.45
N PRO A 165 -5.37 -16.29 -15.51
CA PRO A 165 -5.67 -15.51 -16.72
C PRO A 165 -6.46 -14.21 -16.46
N LEU A 166 -7.42 -14.21 -15.52
CA LEU A 166 -8.22 -13.01 -15.22
C LEU A 166 -7.35 -11.86 -14.70
N ALA A 167 -6.44 -12.12 -13.77
CA ALA A 167 -5.53 -11.07 -13.28
C ALA A 167 -4.58 -10.55 -14.38
N ARG A 168 -4.16 -11.42 -15.31
CA ARG A 168 -3.34 -11.04 -16.45
C ARG A 168 -4.09 -10.11 -17.41
N VAL A 169 -5.32 -10.43 -17.72
CA VAL A 169 -6.20 -9.56 -18.53
C VAL A 169 -6.37 -8.20 -17.83
N LEU A 170 -6.80 -8.21 -16.57
CA LEU A 170 -7.00 -6.98 -15.80
C LEU A 170 -5.73 -6.14 -15.71
N HIS A 171 -4.57 -6.77 -15.50
CA HIS A 171 -3.28 -6.07 -15.46
C HIS A 171 -2.92 -5.43 -16.82
N THR A 172 -3.17 -6.13 -17.92
CA THR A 172 -2.96 -5.58 -19.27
C THR A 172 -3.81 -4.32 -19.51
N PHE A 173 -5.02 -4.28 -18.96
CA PHE A 173 -5.93 -3.14 -19.06
C PHE A 173 -5.83 -2.15 -17.89
N GLY A 174 -4.74 -2.16 -17.12
CA GLY A 174 -4.40 -1.10 -16.17
C GLY A 174 -4.60 -1.42 -14.69
N ALA A 175 -5.03 -2.65 -14.33
CA ALA A 175 -5.07 -3.02 -12.92
C ALA A 175 -3.66 -2.98 -12.30
N PRO A 176 -3.48 -2.40 -11.10
CA PRO A 176 -2.16 -2.12 -10.52
C PRO A 176 -1.55 -3.38 -9.88
N LEU A 177 -1.25 -4.39 -10.67
CA LEU A 177 -0.65 -5.63 -10.16
C LEU A 177 0.86 -5.47 -9.86
N VAL A 178 1.55 -4.63 -10.62
CA VAL A 178 2.99 -4.35 -10.52
C VAL A 178 3.17 -2.87 -10.15
N PRO A 179 3.30 -2.53 -8.86
CA PRO A 179 3.41 -1.13 -8.41
C PRO A 179 4.62 -0.37 -8.95
N ALA A 180 5.74 -1.06 -9.19
CA ALA A 180 6.95 -0.45 -9.76
C ALA A 180 6.69 0.28 -11.09
N GLU A 181 5.68 -0.10 -11.87
CA GLU A 181 5.32 0.57 -13.12
C GLU A 181 4.75 1.98 -12.93
N LYS A 182 4.34 2.32 -11.71
CA LYS A 182 3.72 3.61 -11.37
C LYS A 182 4.66 4.56 -10.65
N ILE A 183 5.90 4.14 -10.43
CA ILE A 183 6.89 4.90 -9.66
C ILE A 183 7.86 5.58 -10.62
N ASP A 184 8.08 6.87 -10.42
CA ASP A 184 9.24 7.55 -10.97
C ASP A 184 10.46 7.18 -10.14
N HIS A 185 11.28 6.28 -10.65
CA HIS A 185 12.45 5.76 -9.96
C HIS A 185 13.61 6.77 -9.90
N SER A 186 13.52 7.88 -10.62
CA SER A 186 14.53 8.96 -10.58
C SER A 186 14.31 9.90 -9.39
N THR A 187 13.11 9.90 -8.79
CA THR A 187 12.83 10.72 -7.62
C THR A 187 13.45 10.10 -6.38
N GLN A 188 14.27 10.86 -5.68
CA GLN A 188 14.74 10.50 -4.36
C GLN A 188 13.66 10.81 -3.32
N ALA A 189 13.77 10.17 -2.14
CA ALA A 189 12.82 10.34 -1.06
C ALA A 189 12.54 11.82 -0.76
N ASN A 190 11.27 12.15 -0.60
CA ASN A 190 10.86 13.50 -0.25
C ASN A 190 11.36 13.86 1.15
N PRO A 191 11.92 15.05 1.36
CA PRO A 191 12.23 15.50 2.69
C PRO A 191 10.93 15.54 3.52
N GLN A 192 10.99 14.99 4.71
CA GLN A 192 9.88 15.09 5.65
C GLN A 192 9.72 16.57 6.06
N PRO A 193 8.51 17.13 5.97
CA PRO A 193 8.26 18.44 6.57
C PRO A 193 8.59 18.40 8.07
N PRO A 194 9.03 19.52 8.66
CA PRO A 194 9.26 19.57 10.10
C PRO A 194 8.07 19.05 10.87
N ARG A 195 8.32 18.13 11.82
CA ARG A 195 7.27 17.56 12.66
C ARG A 195 6.60 18.66 13.46
N GLY A 196 5.29 18.59 13.58
CA GLY A 196 4.54 19.56 14.37
C GLY A 196 3.13 19.81 13.85
N ALA A 197 2.47 20.78 14.45
CA ALA A 197 1.10 21.19 14.17
C ALA A 197 1.00 22.06 12.89
N SER A 198 1.59 21.62 11.79
CA SER A 198 1.55 22.33 10.52
C SER A 198 0.70 21.61 9.47
N LEU A 199 0.15 22.38 8.53
CA LEU A 199 -0.60 21.85 7.40
C LEU A 199 0.25 20.90 6.56
N ALA A 200 1.53 21.27 6.31
CA ALA A 200 2.46 20.46 5.51
C ALA A 200 2.75 19.10 6.18
N TYR A 201 2.94 19.09 7.50
CA TYR A 201 3.14 17.83 8.20
C TYR A 201 1.84 17.00 8.29
N GLY A 202 0.70 17.66 8.44
CA GLY A 202 -0.61 17.01 8.37
C GLY A 202 -0.89 16.36 7.00
N GLU A 203 -0.50 17.01 5.91
CA GLU A 203 -0.57 16.46 4.56
C GLU A 203 0.31 15.22 4.40
N TYR A 204 1.53 15.29 4.90
CA TYR A 204 2.46 14.17 4.89
C TYR A 204 1.88 12.96 5.64
N LEU A 205 1.37 13.15 6.84
CA LEU A 205 0.73 12.08 7.63
C LEU A 205 -0.53 11.53 6.95
N ALA A 206 -1.35 12.39 6.34
CA ALA A 206 -2.56 11.98 5.64
C ALA A 206 -2.28 11.12 4.40
N GLY A 207 -1.04 11.08 3.92
CA GLY A 207 -0.60 10.16 2.89
C GLY A 207 -0.95 8.69 3.21
N ALA A 208 -0.75 8.26 4.45
CA ALA A 208 -1.11 6.92 4.90
C ALA A 208 -2.63 6.65 4.90
N CYS A 209 -3.45 7.69 5.06
CA CYS A 209 -4.91 7.57 5.08
C CYS A 209 -5.49 7.32 3.68
N LYS A 210 -4.80 7.77 2.64
CA LYS A 210 -5.27 7.70 1.24
C LYS A 210 -5.46 6.28 0.74
N PHE A 211 -4.70 5.34 1.27
CA PHE A 211 -4.83 3.92 0.90
C PHE A 211 -6.25 3.39 1.14
N CYS A 212 -6.87 3.75 2.28
CA CYS A 212 -8.20 3.31 2.64
C CYS A 212 -9.28 4.35 2.29
N HIS A 213 -8.99 5.66 2.41
CA HIS A 213 -9.98 6.71 2.26
C HIS A 213 -9.99 7.38 0.88
N GLY A 214 -9.21 6.85 -0.09
CA GLY A 214 -9.11 7.39 -1.44
C GLY A 214 -8.07 8.50 -1.58
N ALA A 215 -7.56 8.70 -2.79
CA ALA A 215 -6.50 9.68 -3.06
C ALA A 215 -6.88 11.12 -2.70
N ASP A 216 -8.18 11.44 -2.79
CA ASP A 216 -8.79 12.73 -2.43
C ASP A 216 -9.38 12.76 -1.02
N LEU A 217 -9.24 11.67 -0.25
CA LEU A 217 -9.87 11.46 1.07
C LEU A 217 -11.40 11.51 1.03
N GLY A 218 -11.99 11.32 -0.15
CA GLY A 218 -13.43 11.32 -0.41
C GLY A 218 -14.15 10.03 -0.06
N GLY A 219 -13.42 9.03 0.45
CA GLY A 219 -13.93 7.70 0.76
C GLY A 219 -13.86 6.73 -0.43
N GLN A 220 -14.00 5.46 -0.15
CA GLN A 220 -14.00 4.39 -1.16
C GLN A 220 -15.14 3.40 -0.90
N LYS A 221 -15.79 2.92 -1.98
CA LYS A 221 -16.85 1.90 -1.91
C LYS A 221 -16.32 0.51 -1.57
N VAL A 222 -15.07 0.24 -1.90
CA VAL A 222 -14.38 -1.01 -1.59
C VAL A 222 -13.22 -0.64 -0.68
N GLY A 223 -13.20 -1.17 0.54
CA GLY A 223 -12.06 -1.00 1.45
C GLY A 223 -10.79 -1.65 0.88
N GLY A 224 -9.64 -1.25 1.39
CA GLY A 224 -8.33 -1.74 0.93
C GLY A 224 -8.10 -3.25 1.13
N GLU A 225 -8.91 -3.91 1.97
CA GLU A 225 -8.85 -5.35 2.25
C GLU A 225 -10.14 -6.03 1.76
N ALA A 226 -10.03 -7.24 1.23
CA ALA A 226 -11.18 -8.02 0.79
C ALA A 226 -12.16 -8.25 1.96
N GLY A 227 -13.41 -7.85 1.77
CA GLY A 227 -14.45 -7.93 2.80
C GLY A 227 -14.46 -6.76 3.80
N ALA A 228 -13.58 -5.77 3.64
CA ALA A 228 -13.65 -4.55 4.42
C ALA A 228 -14.92 -3.73 4.07
N PRO A 229 -15.52 -3.06 5.06
CA PRO A 229 -16.62 -2.14 4.80
C PRO A 229 -16.14 -0.94 3.97
N PRO A 230 -17.05 -0.25 3.27
CA PRO A 230 -16.72 1.01 2.60
C PRO A 230 -16.06 2.00 3.57
N SER A 231 -14.98 2.62 3.13
CA SER A 231 -14.31 3.65 3.91
C SER A 231 -15.02 4.99 3.74
N PRO A 232 -15.41 5.67 4.83
CA PRO A 232 -16.11 6.97 4.72
C PRO A 232 -15.16 8.07 4.24
N PRO A 233 -15.72 9.18 3.71
CA PRO A 233 -14.93 10.39 3.48
C PRO A 233 -14.42 10.96 4.80
N ILE A 234 -13.15 11.42 4.80
CA ILE A 234 -12.49 12.06 5.94
C ILE A 234 -11.90 13.43 5.60
N GLY A 235 -11.94 13.84 4.34
CA GLY A 235 -11.44 15.13 3.88
C GLY A 235 -12.41 16.30 4.19
N ARG A 236 -12.12 17.45 3.63
CA ARG A 236 -12.77 18.76 3.89
C ARG A 236 -14.31 18.75 3.90
N ALA A 237 -14.94 17.96 3.05
CA ALA A 237 -16.40 17.89 2.98
C ALA A 237 -17.03 16.88 3.96
N SER A 238 -16.24 16.21 4.78
CA SER A 238 -16.69 15.13 5.66
C SER A 238 -17.19 15.60 7.02
N ALA A 239 -17.74 14.66 7.80
CA ALA A 239 -18.06 14.90 9.21
C ALA A 239 -16.80 15.21 10.03
N VAL A 240 -15.67 14.54 9.72
CA VAL A 240 -14.38 14.71 10.42
C VAL A 240 -13.89 16.15 10.35
N ALA A 241 -14.09 16.83 9.23
CA ALA A 241 -13.71 18.24 9.08
C ALA A 241 -14.51 19.20 9.99
N ARG A 242 -15.68 18.78 10.46
CA ARG A 242 -16.52 19.56 11.37
C ARG A 242 -16.26 19.29 12.85
N TRP A 243 -15.52 18.25 13.16
CA TRP A 243 -15.15 17.94 14.55
C TRP A 243 -14.26 19.03 15.15
N THR A 244 -14.37 19.25 16.43
CA THR A 244 -13.38 20.03 17.17
C THR A 244 -12.08 19.24 17.30
N GLU A 245 -10.99 19.91 17.61
CA GLU A 245 -9.69 19.26 17.87
C GLU A 245 -9.84 18.20 19.00
N ALA A 246 -10.50 18.54 20.08
CA ALA A 246 -10.73 17.62 21.19
C ALA A 246 -11.52 16.37 20.77
N GLN A 247 -12.55 16.52 19.94
CA GLN A 247 -13.33 15.41 19.40
C GLN A 247 -12.49 14.51 18.47
N PHE A 248 -11.65 15.11 17.63
CA PHE A 248 -10.75 14.37 16.77
C PHE A 248 -9.73 13.58 17.59
N PHE A 249 -9.10 14.23 18.57
CA PHE A 249 -8.14 13.56 19.47
C PHE A 249 -8.78 12.42 20.25
N GLN A 250 -9.95 12.67 20.85
CA GLN A 250 -10.69 11.64 21.54
C GLN A 250 -10.99 10.45 20.64
N THR A 251 -11.46 10.70 19.40
CA THR A 251 -11.74 9.62 18.45
C THR A 251 -10.49 8.82 18.11
N MET A 252 -9.35 9.47 17.84
CA MET A 252 -8.12 8.77 17.54
C MET A 252 -7.53 8.02 18.76
N ARG A 253 -7.78 8.50 19.97
CA ARG A 253 -7.29 7.88 21.22
C ARG A 253 -8.18 6.73 21.71
N THR A 254 -9.48 6.78 21.46
CA THR A 254 -10.46 5.83 22.05
C THR A 254 -11.19 4.97 21.03
N GLY A 255 -11.11 5.32 19.75
CA GLY A 255 -11.88 4.67 18.67
C GLY A 255 -13.38 4.98 18.70
N VAL A 256 -13.82 6.00 19.46
CA VAL A 256 -15.24 6.38 19.53
C VAL A 256 -15.45 7.75 18.92
N THR A 257 -16.30 7.84 17.89
CA THR A 257 -16.61 9.10 17.21
C THR A 257 -17.52 9.98 18.09
N PRO A 258 -17.62 11.30 17.82
CA PRO A 258 -18.54 12.18 18.55
C PRO A 258 -20.00 11.73 18.51
N GLU A 259 -20.39 11.01 17.46
CA GLU A 259 -21.72 10.44 17.29
C GLU A 259 -21.90 9.10 18.03
N GLY A 260 -20.89 8.65 18.81
CA GLY A 260 -20.93 7.42 19.60
C GLY A 260 -20.64 6.13 18.82
N ARG A 261 -20.24 6.22 17.52
CA ARG A 261 -19.87 5.05 16.73
C ARG A 261 -18.50 4.52 17.17
N LYS A 262 -18.41 3.22 17.45
CA LYS A 262 -17.14 2.54 17.71
C LYS A 262 -16.47 2.15 16.40
N LEU A 263 -15.21 2.54 16.22
CA LEU A 263 -14.38 2.15 15.09
C LEU A 263 -13.77 0.77 15.35
N ASP A 264 -13.86 -0.11 14.36
CA ASP A 264 -13.22 -1.42 14.43
C ASP A 264 -11.71 -1.26 14.13
N PRO A 265 -10.80 -1.58 15.08
CA PRO A 265 -9.36 -1.45 14.87
C PRO A 265 -8.82 -2.32 13.75
N LYS A 266 -9.54 -3.37 13.36
CA LYS A 266 -9.18 -4.20 12.21
C LYS A 266 -9.18 -3.41 10.90
N TYR A 267 -10.14 -2.49 10.73
CA TYR A 267 -10.33 -1.74 9.49
C TYR A 267 -9.85 -0.29 9.57
N MET A 268 -9.82 0.27 10.77
CA MET A 268 -9.33 1.62 11.03
C MET A 268 -8.30 1.55 12.17
N PRO A 269 -7.00 1.70 11.89
CA PRO A 269 -5.94 1.49 12.88
C PRO A 269 -5.84 2.68 13.85
N TRP A 270 -6.96 3.02 14.50
CA TRP A 270 -7.02 4.12 15.47
C TRP A 270 -6.10 3.91 16.68
N PRO A 271 -5.80 2.66 17.18
CA PRO A 271 -4.89 2.50 18.29
C PRO A 271 -3.46 2.96 17.97
N GLU A 272 -3.04 2.80 16.72
CA GLU A 272 -1.73 3.22 16.24
C GLU A 272 -1.71 4.71 15.90
N ILE A 273 -2.75 5.22 15.25
CA ILE A 273 -2.90 6.66 14.99
C ILE A 273 -2.93 7.42 16.32
N GLY A 274 -3.60 6.87 17.33
CA GLY A 274 -3.66 7.44 18.67
C GLY A 274 -2.30 7.51 19.40
N GLN A 275 -1.26 6.84 18.93
CA GLN A 275 0.10 6.95 19.46
C GLN A 275 0.87 8.15 18.90
N LEU A 276 0.34 8.83 17.88
CA LEU A 276 0.90 10.09 17.40
C LEU A 276 0.87 11.15 18.51
N GLY A 277 1.87 12.01 18.52
CA GLY A 277 1.90 13.16 19.45
C GLY A 277 0.77 14.14 19.17
N ASP A 278 0.45 14.98 20.18
CA ASP A 278 -0.65 15.95 20.03
C ASP A 278 -0.43 16.91 18.88
N ASP A 279 0.81 17.37 18.66
CA ASP A 279 1.13 18.27 17.54
C ASP A 279 1.00 17.54 16.18
N GLU A 280 1.30 16.26 16.11
CA GLU A 280 1.11 15.44 14.92
C GLU A 280 -0.39 15.26 14.62
N LEU A 281 -1.19 14.90 15.63
CA LEU A 281 -2.65 14.80 15.50
C LEU A 281 -3.29 16.14 15.13
N ARG A 282 -2.77 17.25 15.69
CA ARG A 282 -3.22 18.61 15.36
C ARG A 282 -2.92 18.95 13.90
N GLY A 283 -1.72 18.67 13.43
CA GLY A 283 -1.34 18.84 12.03
C GLY A 283 -2.24 18.03 11.09
N LEU A 284 -2.47 16.74 11.42
CA LEU A 284 -3.36 15.87 10.66
C LEU A 284 -4.79 16.41 10.62
N HIS A 285 -5.36 16.78 11.77
CA HIS A 285 -6.70 17.36 11.83
C HIS A 285 -6.82 18.66 11.04
N LEU A 286 -5.82 19.52 11.14
CA LEU A 286 -5.74 20.77 10.38
C LEU A 286 -5.82 20.51 8.87
N TYR A 287 -5.05 19.54 8.37
CA TYR A 287 -5.08 19.16 6.97
C TYR A 287 -6.44 18.57 6.54
N LEU A 288 -7.04 17.68 7.33
CA LEU A 288 -8.34 17.09 7.03
C LEU A 288 -9.45 18.15 6.96
N LYS A 289 -9.35 19.22 7.75
CA LYS A 289 -10.31 20.36 7.70
C LYS A 289 -10.12 21.27 6.51
N GLN A 290 -8.88 21.59 6.17
CA GLN A 290 -8.58 22.59 5.15
C GLN A 290 -8.45 21.97 3.74
N GLY A 291 -8.06 20.70 3.65
CA GLY A 291 -7.74 20.04 2.40
C GLY A 291 -6.41 20.51 1.83
N VAL A 292 -6.10 20.07 0.60
CA VAL A 292 -4.89 20.48 -0.12
C VAL A 292 -4.92 21.99 -0.32
N SER A 293 -3.83 22.68 0.03
CA SER A 293 -3.63 24.08 -0.38
C SER A 293 -3.64 24.13 -1.91
N GLN A 294 -4.49 24.98 -2.50
CA GLN A 294 -4.64 25.12 -3.97
C GLN A 294 -3.36 25.60 -4.69
N SER A 295 -2.29 25.89 -3.96
CA SER A 295 -1.03 26.33 -4.53
C SER A 295 -0.19 25.23 -5.19
N ALA A 296 -0.52 23.93 -4.99
CA ALA A 296 0.25 22.81 -5.54
C ALA A 296 -0.37 22.19 -6.81
N SER A 297 -1.52 22.66 -7.28
CA SER A 297 -2.22 22.09 -8.45
C SER A 297 -2.02 22.86 -9.76
N ALA A 298 -1.18 23.92 -9.77
CA ALA A 298 -0.96 24.75 -10.96
C ALA A 298 0.23 24.32 -11.83
N ASP A 299 1.01 23.31 -11.40
CA ASP A 299 2.19 22.83 -12.13
C ASP A 299 2.21 21.29 -12.27
N ARG A 300 1.11 20.72 -12.80
CA ARG A 300 1.19 19.32 -13.30
C ARG A 300 0.31 19.11 -14.52
#